data_97ee80c617e6ef940b71c5dd6a68148d
#
_entry.id   97ee80c617e6ef940b71c5dd6a68148d
#
_cell.length_a   1.000
_cell.length_b   1.000
_cell.length_c   1.000
_cell.angle_alpha   90.00
_cell.angle_beta   90.00
_cell.angle_gamma   90.00
#
_symmetry.space_group_name_H-M   'P 1'
#
loop_
_entity.id
_entity.type
_entity.pdbx_description
1 polymer ?
#
loop_
_entity_poly.entity_id
_entity_poly.type
_entity_poly.pdbx_seq_one_letter_code
_entity_poly.pdbx_strand_id
1 'polypeptide(L)'
;RKLLFSSDSFRRFILSARNAYDYVVIDTPPVLVVPDARVLGRYADAIVYSVQWDRTSKEQVTAGLRMLSSVHLRITGLVLSQVDPKGMRRYGYGSRHGAYSGYGKAYYDAGA
;
A
#
# COMPACT_ATOMS: atom_id res chain seq x y z
N ARG A 1 17.12 1.02 14.89
CA ARG A 1 16.28 1.15 13.67
C ARG A 1 15.67 2.55 13.56
N LYS A 2 15.00 3.02 14.62
CA LYS A 2 14.35 4.34 14.62
C LYS A 2 15.32 5.50 14.35
N LEU A 3 16.55 5.43 14.83
CA LEU A 3 17.60 6.42 14.59
C LEU A 3 18.13 6.43 13.15
N LEU A 4 18.16 5.28 12.48
CA LEU A 4 18.65 5.17 11.11
C LEU A 4 17.77 5.96 10.13
N PHE A 5 16.46 5.73 10.16
CA PHE A 5 15.51 6.36 9.23
C PHE A 5 15.22 7.84 9.53
N SER A 6 15.53 8.31 10.72
CA SER A 6 15.44 9.74 11.08
C SER A 6 16.78 10.48 10.97
N SER A 7 17.84 9.81 10.49
CA SER A 7 19.16 10.41 10.35
C SER A 7 19.28 11.32 9.12
N ASP A 8 20.18 12.31 9.19
CA ASP A 8 20.51 13.16 8.05
C ASP A 8 21.10 12.36 6.87
N SER A 9 21.81 11.28 7.17
CA SER A 9 22.36 10.38 6.15
C SER A 9 21.26 9.70 5.36
N PHE A 10 20.21 9.22 6.02
CA PHE A 10 19.06 8.61 5.35
C PHE A 10 18.29 9.65 4.52
N ARG A 11 18.09 10.86 5.05
CA ARG A 11 17.49 11.96 4.30
C ARG A 11 18.26 12.28 3.02
N ARG A 12 19.60 12.41 3.11
CA ARG A 12 20.45 12.63 1.92
C ARG A 12 20.34 11.49 0.92
N PHE A 13 20.29 10.27 1.39
CA PHE A 13 20.09 9.09 0.53
C PHE A 13 18.78 9.18 -0.26
N ILE A 14 17.67 9.48 0.40
CA ILE A 14 16.36 9.63 -0.27
C ILE A 14 16.39 10.78 -1.29
N LEU A 15 16.98 11.92 -0.95
CA LEU A 15 17.11 13.05 -1.89
C LEU A 15 17.96 12.67 -3.11
N SER A 16 19.04 11.94 -2.90
CA SER A 16 19.87 11.43 -4.00
C SER A 16 19.10 10.46 -4.91
N ALA A 17 18.33 9.55 -4.32
CA ALA A 17 17.51 8.62 -5.06
C ALA A 17 16.43 9.35 -5.89
N ARG A 18 15.77 10.37 -5.32
CA ARG A 18 14.77 11.19 -6.03
C ARG A 18 15.36 11.91 -7.26
N ASN A 19 16.62 12.31 -7.19
CA ASN A 19 17.30 12.96 -8.31
C ASN A 19 17.76 11.97 -9.38
N ALA A 20 18.01 10.70 -9.02
CA ALA A 20 18.57 9.69 -9.90
C ALA A 20 17.49 8.84 -10.61
N TYR A 21 16.29 8.74 -10.04
CA TYR A 21 15.23 7.84 -10.51
C TYR A 21 13.91 8.59 -10.71
N ASP A 22 13.12 8.15 -11.69
CA ASP A 22 11.77 8.68 -11.95
C ASP A 22 10.80 8.28 -10.84
N TYR A 23 10.96 7.07 -10.29
CA TYR A 23 10.17 6.53 -9.19
C TYR A 23 11.07 5.92 -8.13
N VAL A 24 10.75 6.21 -6.87
CA VAL A 24 11.38 5.59 -5.70
C VAL A 24 10.29 4.92 -4.87
N VAL A 25 10.33 3.60 -4.79
CA VAL A 25 9.37 2.82 -3.99
C VAL A 25 10.02 2.42 -2.68
N ILE A 26 9.39 2.77 -1.57
CA ILE A 26 9.84 2.40 -0.23
C ILE A 26 8.90 1.31 0.29
N ASP A 27 9.39 0.08 0.34
CA ASP A 27 8.68 -1.03 0.98
C ASP A 27 8.93 -1.01 2.49
N THR A 28 7.86 -1.21 3.25
CA THR A 28 7.91 -1.14 4.72
C THR A 28 7.29 -2.37 5.36
N PRO A 29 7.77 -2.76 6.54
CA PRO A 29 7.08 -3.75 7.36
C PRO A 29 5.65 -3.29 7.74
N PRO A 30 4.78 -4.22 8.18
CA PRO A 30 3.41 -3.90 8.55
C PRO A 30 3.35 -2.77 9.60
N VAL A 31 2.52 -1.77 9.35
CA VAL A 31 2.41 -0.55 10.17
C VAL A 31 2.01 -0.82 11.63
N LEU A 32 1.24 -1.88 11.89
CA LEU A 32 0.84 -2.29 13.23
C LEU A 32 1.95 -2.98 14.03
N VAL A 33 2.98 -3.47 13.35
CA VAL A 33 4.07 -4.25 13.99
C VAL A 33 5.23 -3.35 14.38
N VAL A 34 5.64 -2.46 13.48
CA VAL A 34 6.82 -1.61 13.69
C VAL A 34 6.55 -0.15 13.29
N PRO A 35 7.25 0.81 13.94
CA PRO A 35 7.03 2.23 13.68
C PRO A 35 7.65 2.75 12.37
N ASP A 36 8.37 1.91 11.64
CA ASP A 36 9.17 2.30 10.47
C ASP A 36 8.33 3.01 9.40
N ALA A 37 7.15 2.50 9.07
CA ALA A 37 6.25 3.12 8.10
C ALA A 37 5.86 4.57 8.47
N ARG A 38 5.71 4.88 9.78
CA ARG A 38 5.39 6.23 10.26
C ARG A 38 6.56 7.21 10.09
N VAL A 39 7.78 6.70 10.18
CA VAL A 39 8.99 7.52 9.98
C VAL A 39 9.26 7.69 8.49
N LEU A 40 9.19 6.61 7.73
CA LEU A 40 9.47 6.59 6.29
C LEU A 40 8.43 7.35 5.47
N GLY A 41 7.17 7.31 5.88
CA GLY A 41 6.07 8.01 5.21
C GLY A 41 6.27 9.52 5.07
N ARG A 42 7.10 10.12 5.92
CA ARG A 42 7.44 11.56 5.83
C ARG A 42 8.28 11.92 4.62
N TYR A 43 8.92 10.93 3.99
CA TYR A 43 9.73 11.12 2.79
C TYR A 43 8.96 10.81 1.50
N ALA A 44 7.75 10.27 1.62
CA ALA A 44 6.95 9.87 0.48
C ALA A 44 6.03 11.00 -0.01
N ASP A 45 5.91 11.13 -1.32
CA ASP A 45 4.95 12.03 -1.97
C ASP A 45 3.55 11.41 -1.99
N ALA A 46 3.47 10.08 -2.01
CA ALA A 46 2.24 9.30 -1.98
C ALA A 46 2.41 8.07 -1.09
N ILE A 47 1.35 7.71 -0.38
CA ILE A 47 1.31 6.52 0.47
C ILE A 47 0.19 5.61 -0.02
N VAL A 48 0.58 4.42 -0.45
CA VAL A 48 -0.34 3.34 -0.80
C VAL A 48 -0.41 2.37 0.38
N TYR A 49 -1.61 2.18 0.92
CA TYR A 49 -1.83 1.27 2.03
C TYR A 49 -2.30 -0.08 1.50
N SER A 50 -1.44 -1.09 1.61
CA SER A 50 -1.74 -2.45 1.15
C SER A 50 -2.49 -3.23 2.22
N VAL A 51 -3.62 -3.79 1.84
CA VAL A 51 -4.48 -4.64 2.68
C VAL A 51 -4.54 -6.02 2.06
N GLN A 52 -4.19 -7.05 2.82
CA GLN A 52 -4.27 -8.42 2.33
C GLN A 52 -5.73 -8.92 2.38
N TRP A 53 -6.25 -9.30 1.19
CA TRP A 53 -7.59 -9.85 1.07
C TRP A 53 -7.77 -11.11 1.92
N ASP A 54 -8.94 -11.24 2.54
CA ASP A 54 -9.34 -12.38 3.38
C ASP A 54 -8.40 -12.70 4.56
N ARG A 55 -7.49 -11.79 4.89
CA ARG A 55 -6.56 -11.94 6.03
C ARG A 55 -6.53 -10.74 6.96
N THR A 56 -6.66 -9.54 6.41
CA THR A 56 -6.62 -8.31 7.21
C THR A 56 -8.03 -7.91 7.60
N SER A 57 -8.32 -7.86 8.89
CA SER A 57 -9.64 -7.46 9.39
C SER A 57 -9.88 -5.95 9.22
N LYS A 58 -11.15 -5.55 9.22
CA LYS A 58 -11.53 -4.11 9.19
C LYS A 58 -10.96 -3.34 10.38
N GLU A 59 -10.90 -3.96 11.53
CA GLU A 59 -10.34 -3.39 12.77
C GLU A 59 -8.84 -3.13 12.61
N GLN A 60 -8.10 -4.07 12.02
CA GLN A 60 -6.67 -3.92 11.71
C GLN A 60 -6.43 -2.80 10.70
N VAL A 61 -7.23 -2.73 9.65
CA VAL A 61 -7.15 -1.63 8.66
C VAL A 61 -7.38 -0.29 9.36
N THR A 62 -8.47 -0.17 10.13
CA THR A 62 -8.83 1.06 10.85
C THR A 62 -7.73 1.48 11.83
N ALA A 63 -7.17 0.53 12.57
CA ALA A 63 -6.07 0.78 13.51
C ALA A 63 -4.82 1.30 12.79
N GLY A 64 -4.45 0.69 11.67
CA GLY A 64 -3.31 1.13 10.87
C GLY A 64 -3.49 2.53 10.27
N LEU A 65 -4.68 2.82 9.74
CA LEU A 65 -5.03 4.15 9.24
C LEU A 65 -4.95 5.22 10.34
N ARG A 66 -5.46 4.93 11.53
CA ARG A 66 -5.35 5.83 12.70
C ARG A 66 -3.91 6.06 13.12
N MET A 67 -3.07 5.03 13.09
CA MET A 67 -1.64 5.16 13.40
C MET A 67 -0.92 6.12 12.45
N LEU A 68 -1.20 6.03 11.16
CA LEU A 68 -0.61 6.94 10.16
C LEU A 68 -1.16 8.37 10.32
N SER A 69 -2.47 8.50 10.51
CA SER A 69 -3.13 9.79 10.74
C SER A 69 -2.62 10.48 12.00
N SER A 70 -2.31 9.75 13.06
CA SER A 70 -1.79 10.32 14.33
C SER A 70 -0.43 11.01 14.19
N VAL A 71 0.30 10.73 13.13
CA VAL A 71 1.56 11.39 12.77
C VAL A 71 1.44 12.28 11.52
N HIS A 72 0.21 12.68 11.20
CA HIS A 72 -0.14 13.56 10.08
C HIS A 72 0.21 13.02 8.69
N LEU A 73 0.27 11.70 8.54
CA LEU A 73 0.45 11.07 7.24
C LEU A 73 -0.91 10.80 6.60
N ARG A 74 -1.08 11.33 5.38
CA ARG A 74 -2.27 11.09 4.57
C ARG A 74 -2.02 9.94 3.61
N ILE A 75 -2.97 9.01 3.57
CA ILE A 75 -2.94 7.89 2.63
C ILE A 75 -3.54 8.36 1.31
N THR A 76 -2.82 8.09 0.22
CA THR A 76 -3.24 8.42 -1.14
C THR A 76 -4.27 7.43 -1.66
N GLY A 77 -4.12 6.16 -1.29
CA GLY A 77 -5.04 5.10 -1.69
C GLY A 77 -4.82 3.80 -0.95
N LEU A 78 -5.82 2.92 -1.07
CA LEU A 78 -5.79 1.55 -0.56
C LEU A 78 -5.67 0.58 -1.72
N VAL A 79 -4.87 -0.46 -1.54
CA VAL A 79 -4.75 -1.58 -2.48
C VAL A 79 -5.13 -2.86 -1.77
N LEU A 80 -6.06 -3.60 -2.35
CA LEU A 80 -6.39 -4.94 -1.91
C LEU A 80 -5.46 -5.93 -2.62
N SER A 81 -4.55 -6.53 -1.87
CA SER A 81 -3.55 -7.47 -2.38
C SER A 81 -3.98 -8.92 -2.20
N GLN A 82 -3.39 -9.81 -2.98
CA GLN A 82 -3.60 -11.26 -2.93
C GLN A 82 -5.07 -11.69 -3.06
N VAL A 83 -5.81 -10.99 -3.90
CA VAL A 83 -7.22 -11.28 -4.15
C VAL A 83 -7.36 -12.62 -4.88
N ASP A 84 -8.18 -13.53 -4.33
CA ASP A 84 -8.62 -14.73 -5.05
C ASP A 84 -9.95 -14.46 -5.77
N PRO A 85 -9.97 -14.42 -7.13
CA PRO A 85 -11.18 -14.17 -7.88
C PRO A 85 -12.27 -15.22 -7.66
N LYS A 86 -11.89 -16.47 -7.35
CA LYS A 86 -12.85 -17.53 -7.05
C LYS A 86 -13.47 -17.35 -5.67
N GLY A 87 -12.67 -16.95 -4.69
CA GLY A 87 -13.13 -16.63 -3.35
C GLY A 87 -14.05 -15.42 -3.31
N MET A 88 -13.78 -14.38 -4.10
CA MET A 88 -14.62 -13.18 -4.18
C MET A 88 -16.06 -13.47 -4.61
N ARG A 89 -16.29 -14.51 -5.42
CA ARG A 89 -17.66 -14.92 -5.82
C ARG A 89 -18.51 -15.36 -4.64
N ARG A 90 -17.89 -15.92 -3.58
CA ARG A 90 -18.59 -16.32 -2.35
C ARG A 90 -19.19 -15.14 -1.59
N TYR A 91 -18.61 -13.96 -1.75
CA TYR A 91 -19.08 -12.72 -1.12
C TYR A 91 -20.05 -11.91 -2.00
N GLY A 92 -20.56 -12.50 -3.10
CA GLY A 92 -21.55 -11.86 -3.97
C GLY A 92 -21.00 -10.76 -4.90
N TYR A 93 -19.71 -10.54 -4.91
CA TYR A 93 -19.09 -9.50 -5.72
C TYR A 93 -18.95 -9.85 -7.21
N GLY A 94 -19.43 -11.01 -7.63
CA GLY A 94 -19.32 -11.46 -9.02
C GLY A 94 -20.62 -11.48 -9.82
N SER A 95 -21.79 -11.34 -9.17
CA SER A 95 -23.08 -11.58 -9.85
C SER A 95 -23.78 -10.34 -10.40
N ARG A 96 -23.37 -9.14 -10.03
CA ARG A 96 -24.02 -7.88 -10.46
C ARG A 96 -23.20 -6.97 -11.37
N HIS A 97 -21.93 -7.27 -11.63
CA HIS A 97 -21.05 -6.41 -12.42
C HIS A 97 -20.34 -7.22 -13.52
N GLY A 98 -21.10 -7.87 -14.37
CA GLY A 98 -20.60 -8.53 -15.59
C GLY A 98 -19.83 -7.61 -16.56
N ALA A 99 -19.87 -6.29 -16.35
CA ALA A 99 -19.12 -5.30 -17.13
C ALA A 99 -17.63 -5.24 -16.76
N TYR A 100 -17.25 -5.56 -15.51
CA TYR A 100 -15.85 -5.47 -15.06
C TYR A 100 -15.03 -6.75 -15.30
N SER A 101 -15.67 -7.90 -15.44
CA SER A 101 -14.98 -9.16 -15.74
C SER A 101 -14.40 -9.19 -17.17
N GLY A 102 -15.04 -8.49 -18.11
CA GLY A 102 -14.55 -8.31 -19.48
C GLY A 102 -13.33 -7.37 -19.58
N TYR A 103 -13.30 -6.33 -18.73
CA TYR A 103 -12.20 -5.35 -18.72
C TYR A 103 -10.90 -5.96 -18.18
N GLY A 104 -10.97 -6.74 -17.10
CA GLY A 104 -9.81 -7.41 -16.52
C GLY A 104 -9.21 -8.45 -17.45
N LYS A 105 -10.04 -9.22 -18.16
CA LYS A 105 -9.59 -10.24 -19.09
C LYS A 105 -8.87 -9.64 -20.30
N ALA A 106 -9.38 -8.56 -20.87
CA ALA A 106 -8.74 -7.86 -21.97
C ALA A 106 -7.37 -7.24 -21.60
N TYR A 107 -7.17 -6.88 -20.33
CA TYR A 107 -5.90 -6.30 -19.86
C TYR A 107 -4.81 -7.37 -19.67
N TYR A 108 -5.18 -8.58 -19.24
CA TYR A 108 -4.23 -9.69 -19.02
C TYR A 108 -3.93 -10.46 -20.34
N ASP A 109 -4.85 -10.50 -21.28
CA ASP A 109 -4.66 -11.18 -22.56
C ASP A 109 -3.87 -10.30 -23.57
N ALA A 110 -3.77 -8.99 -23.35
CA ALA A 110 -3.00 -8.07 -24.19
C ALA A 110 -1.51 -7.97 -23.84
N GLY A 111 -1.07 -8.64 -22.77
CA GLY A 111 0.31 -8.64 -22.25
C GLY A 111 1.06 -9.97 -22.39
N ALA A 112 0.52 -10.91 -23.13
CA ALA A 112 1.18 -12.19 -23.40
C ALA A 112 1.76 -12.22 -24.81
#